data_4c72e02b02c0816b5fc8edaa8dd58c64
#
_entry.id   4c72e02b02c0816b5fc8edaa8dd58c64
#
_cell.length_a   1.000
_cell.length_b   1.000
_cell.length_c   1.000
_cell.angle_alpha   90.00
_cell.angle_beta   90.00
_cell.angle_gamma   90.00
#
_symmetry.space_group_name_H-M   'P 1'
#
loop_
_entity.id
_entity.type
_entity.pdbx_description
1 polymer ?
#
loop_
_entity_poly.entity_id
_entity_poly.type
_entity_poly.pdbx_seq_one_letter_code
_entity_poly.pdbx_strand_id
1 'polypeptide(L)'
;MPREVRERQMMDAAVATFGQQGYRAASMDEIAELAGVSKPLVYLYLNSKEELFTACIRREADALLAAVRDGVVEPGLAPDQRLWAGLTAFFAHTAQHPDAWSVLHRQARTHGEKFAAEVAGMREELVSFVTGLLREAARTTPASPDLADLGDRDVVGVAQALVGAAEAMAGWANETPDVTAKEAASTLMNFAWTGLGGLLDGERWPAGNSPVPRR
;
A
#
# COMPACT_ATOMS: atom_id res chain seq x y z
N MET A 1 14.31 27.80 -14.18
CA MET A 1 13.91 26.42 -13.85
C MET A 1 12.48 26.21 -14.33
N PRO A 2 12.15 25.11 -15.05
CA PRO A 2 10.79 24.82 -15.51
C PRO A 2 9.79 24.72 -14.35
N ARG A 3 8.51 25.01 -14.63
CA ARG A 3 7.43 24.98 -13.62
C ARG A 3 7.30 23.62 -12.94
N GLU A 4 7.27 22.57 -13.75
CA GLU A 4 7.10 21.18 -13.28
C GLU A 4 8.23 20.72 -12.34
N VAL A 5 9.46 21.17 -12.57
CA VAL A 5 10.60 20.83 -11.72
C VAL A 5 10.45 21.48 -10.34
N ARG A 6 10.00 22.74 -10.29
CA ARG A 6 9.76 23.46 -9.03
C ARG A 6 8.60 22.83 -8.24
N GLU A 7 7.54 22.46 -8.93
CA GLU A 7 6.38 21.80 -8.32
C GLU A 7 6.81 20.47 -7.70
N ARG A 8 7.58 19.65 -8.41
CA ARG A 8 8.14 18.42 -7.87
C ARG A 8 8.99 18.66 -6.64
N GLN A 9 9.91 19.62 -6.68
CA GLN A 9 10.77 19.95 -5.53
C GLN A 9 9.95 20.39 -4.30
N MET A 10 8.91 21.20 -4.50
CA MET A 10 8.01 21.61 -3.41
C MET A 10 7.26 20.42 -2.81
N MET A 11 6.77 19.52 -3.65
CA MET A 11 6.08 18.32 -3.19
C MET A 11 7.02 17.37 -2.45
N ASP A 12 8.25 17.18 -2.93
CA ASP A 12 9.25 16.33 -2.28
C ASP A 12 9.64 16.90 -0.91
N ALA A 13 9.86 18.21 -0.82
CA ALA A 13 10.12 18.91 0.44
C ALA A 13 8.92 18.78 1.42
N ALA A 14 7.70 18.90 0.90
CA ALA A 14 6.49 18.76 1.71
C ALA A 14 6.33 17.34 2.27
N VAL A 15 6.52 16.31 1.44
CA VAL A 15 6.46 14.90 1.87
C VAL A 15 7.50 14.61 2.95
N ALA A 16 8.76 15.06 2.76
CA ALA A 16 9.81 14.91 3.76
C ALA A 16 9.44 15.61 5.09
N THR A 17 8.99 16.86 5.02
CA THR A 17 8.61 17.62 6.23
C THR A 17 7.41 16.99 6.95
N PHE A 18 6.34 16.62 6.22
CA PHE A 18 5.16 15.99 6.81
C PHE A 18 5.45 14.58 7.34
N GLY A 19 6.27 13.80 6.65
CA GLY A 19 6.64 12.44 7.04
C GLY A 19 7.46 12.41 8.34
N GLN A 20 8.42 13.33 8.47
CA GLN A 20 9.36 13.37 9.60
C GLN A 20 8.78 14.09 10.82
N GLN A 21 8.18 15.26 10.63
CA GLN A 21 7.72 16.11 11.74
C GLN A 21 6.22 15.91 12.04
N GLY A 22 5.46 15.37 11.11
CA GLY A 22 4.02 15.24 11.16
C GLY A 22 3.28 16.49 10.67
N TYR A 23 2.02 16.30 10.31
CA TYR A 23 1.18 17.37 9.74
C TYR A 23 1.09 18.61 10.63
N ARG A 24 0.91 18.45 11.96
CA ARG A 24 0.70 19.60 12.86
C ARG A 24 1.94 20.47 13.01
N ALA A 25 3.09 19.86 13.22
CA ALA A 25 4.36 20.55 13.46
C ALA A 25 4.94 21.16 12.19
N ALA A 26 4.75 20.53 11.03
CA ALA A 26 5.28 20.99 9.76
C ALA A 26 4.90 22.44 9.45
N SER A 27 5.87 23.24 8.98
CA SER A 27 5.72 24.66 8.66
C SER A 27 5.83 24.89 7.14
N MET A 28 4.99 25.77 6.60
CA MET A 28 5.08 26.19 5.20
C MET A 28 6.39 26.95 4.90
N ASP A 29 6.99 27.57 5.92
CA ASP A 29 8.27 28.25 5.81
C ASP A 29 9.41 27.25 5.63
N GLU A 30 9.42 26.19 6.44
CA GLU A 30 10.42 25.11 6.33
C GLU A 30 10.31 24.36 5.00
N ILE A 31 9.06 24.09 4.54
CA ILE A 31 8.84 23.47 3.23
C ILE A 31 9.39 24.36 2.11
N ALA A 32 9.16 25.66 2.16
CA ALA A 32 9.67 26.60 1.16
C ALA A 32 11.20 26.65 1.19
N GLU A 33 11.81 26.68 2.37
CA GLU A 33 13.26 26.69 2.56
C GLU A 33 13.87 25.39 2.03
N LEU A 34 13.33 24.24 2.39
CA LEU A 34 13.81 22.93 1.92
C LEU A 34 13.66 22.77 0.42
N ALA A 35 12.59 23.30 -0.18
CA ALA A 35 12.36 23.31 -1.62
C ALA A 35 13.23 24.33 -2.38
N GLY A 36 13.93 25.23 -1.69
CA GLY A 36 14.72 26.29 -2.30
C GLY A 36 13.86 27.35 -3.03
N VAL A 37 12.63 27.59 -2.55
CA VAL A 37 11.68 28.54 -3.16
C VAL A 37 11.18 29.54 -2.11
N SER A 38 10.56 30.64 -2.58
CA SER A 38 9.94 31.58 -1.67
C SER A 38 8.59 31.08 -1.15
N LYS A 39 8.25 31.40 0.10
CA LYS A 39 6.94 31.08 0.70
C LYS A 39 5.74 31.54 -0.16
N PRO A 40 5.70 32.78 -0.72
CA PRO A 40 4.63 33.16 -1.62
C PRO A 40 4.48 32.25 -2.84
N LEU A 41 5.58 31.66 -3.32
CA LEU A 41 5.53 30.72 -4.44
C LEU A 41 4.84 29.43 -4.05
N VAL A 42 5.08 28.90 -2.85
CA VAL A 42 4.37 27.70 -2.36
C VAL A 42 2.86 27.94 -2.28
N TYR A 43 2.44 29.09 -1.74
CA TYR A 43 1.03 29.46 -1.68
C TYR A 43 0.40 29.75 -3.03
N LEU A 44 1.18 30.14 -4.03
CA LEU A 44 0.69 30.31 -5.41
C LEU A 44 0.30 28.99 -6.06
N TYR A 45 1.00 27.90 -5.72
CA TYR A 45 0.71 26.58 -6.26
C TYR A 45 -0.35 25.83 -5.45
N LEU A 46 -0.34 26.02 -4.12
CA LEU A 46 -1.19 25.29 -3.18
C LEU A 46 -1.63 26.29 -2.09
N ASN A 47 -2.89 26.70 -2.13
CA ASN A 47 -3.43 27.82 -1.37
C ASN A 47 -3.33 27.66 0.17
N SER A 48 -3.16 26.43 0.67
CA SER A 48 -3.11 26.14 2.09
C SER A 48 -2.24 24.93 2.40
N LYS A 49 -1.81 24.79 3.66
CA LYS A 49 -1.13 23.60 4.17
C LYS A 49 -1.97 22.34 4.01
N GLU A 50 -3.29 22.48 4.17
CA GLU A 50 -4.25 21.38 4.01
C GLU A 50 -4.29 20.88 2.55
N GLU A 51 -4.35 21.82 1.58
CA GLU A 51 -4.33 21.47 0.16
C GLU A 51 -2.98 20.84 -0.25
N LEU A 52 -1.86 21.37 0.26
CA LEU A 52 -0.54 20.80 0.06
C LEU A 52 -0.47 19.38 0.60
N PHE A 53 -0.96 19.16 1.82
CA PHE A 53 -0.95 17.82 2.42
C PHE A 53 -1.86 16.83 1.67
N THR A 54 -3.04 17.27 1.23
CA THR A 54 -3.92 16.45 0.37
C THR A 54 -3.24 16.08 -0.94
N ALA A 55 -2.55 17.04 -1.58
CA ALA A 55 -1.81 16.77 -2.81
C ALA A 55 -0.65 15.79 -2.58
N CYS A 56 0.05 15.88 -1.45
CA CYS A 56 1.06 14.89 -1.07
C CYS A 56 0.46 13.50 -0.92
N ILE A 57 -0.67 13.36 -0.20
CA ILE A 57 -1.35 12.07 -0.01
C ILE A 57 -1.69 11.45 -1.38
N ARG A 58 -2.32 12.22 -2.28
CA ARG A 58 -2.71 11.72 -3.60
C ARG A 58 -1.51 11.27 -4.42
N ARG A 59 -0.48 12.11 -4.51
CA ARG A 59 0.74 11.79 -5.25
C ARG A 59 1.40 10.50 -4.76
N GLU A 60 1.56 10.36 -3.45
CA GLU A 60 2.23 9.19 -2.87
C GLU A 60 1.35 7.94 -2.96
N ALA A 61 0.03 8.09 -2.86
CA ALA A 61 -0.92 7.01 -3.11
C ALA A 61 -0.83 6.50 -4.56
N ASP A 62 -0.85 7.41 -5.53
CA ASP A 62 -0.72 7.08 -6.95
C ASP A 62 0.62 6.39 -7.25
N ALA A 63 1.72 6.88 -6.65
CA ALA A 63 3.05 6.30 -6.82
C ALA A 63 3.14 4.88 -6.25
N LEU A 64 2.56 4.62 -5.07
CA LEU A 64 2.50 3.29 -4.47
C LEU A 64 1.67 2.32 -5.33
N LEU A 65 0.49 2.75 -5.77
CA LEU A 65 -0.37 1.95 -6.65
C LEU A 65 0.31 1.63 -7.98
N ALA A 66 0.98 2.60 -8.59
CA ALA A 66 1.74 2.41 -9.81
C ALA A 66 2.87 1.40 -9.60
N ALA A 67 3.67 1.53 -8.53
CA ALA A 67 4.75 0.59 -8.23
C ALA A 67 4.26 -0.85 -8.09
N VAL A 68 3.14 -1.07 -7.40
CA VAL A 68 2.55 -2.41 -7.24
C VAL A 68 2.03 -2.94 -8.58
N ARG A 69 1.31 -2.11 -9.36
CA ARG A 69 0.79 -2.50 -10.67
C ARG A 69 1.90 -2.86 -11.64
N ASP A 70 2.93 -2.03 -11.72
CA ASP A 70 4.09 -2.24 -12.59
C ASP A 70 4.87 -3.51 -12.21
N GLY A 71 4.94 -3.82 -10.92
CA GLY A 71 5.57 -5.05 -10.43
C GLY A 71 4.92 -6.34 -10.93
N VAL A 72 3.64 -6.32 -11.31
CA VAL A 72 2.86 -7.51 -11.72
C VAL A 72 2.51 -7.54 -13.22
N VAL A 73 3.03 -6.59 -14.01
CA VAL A 73 2.67 -6.43 -15.43
C VAL A 73 3.19 -7.55 -16.32
N GLU A 74 4.21 -8.31 -15.92
CA GLU A 74 4.82 -9.33 -16.78
C GLU A 74 3.79 -10.41 -17.20
N PRO A 75 3.54 -10.58 -18.51
CA PRO A 75 2.56 -11.55 -18.98
C PRO A 75 2.99 -12.99 -18.71
N GLY A 76 2.05 -13.82 -18.30
CA GLY A 76 2.31 -15.27 -18.15
C GLY A 76 2.91 -15.69 -16.81
N LEU A 77 3.08 -14.78 -15.86
CA LEU A 77 3.46 -15.15 -14.49
C LEU A 77 2.42 -16.07 -13.86
N ALA A 78 2.89 -17.15 -13.23
CA ALA A 78 2.05 -17.99 -12.39
C ALA A 78 1.50 -17.19 -11.19
N PRO A 79 0.36 -17.58 -10.58
CA PRO A 79 -0.27 -16.83 -9.49
C PRO A 79 0.64 -16.54 -8.29
N ASP A 80 1.48 -17.50 -7.91
CA ASP A 80 2.49 -17.36 -6.86
C ASP A 80 3.57 -16.33 -7.22
N GLN A 81 4.06 -16.38 -8.45
CA GLN A 81 5.05 -15.44 -8.96
C GLN A 81 4.48 -14.02 -9.02
N ARG A 82 3.21 -13.88 -9.41
CA ARG A 82 2.52 -12.59 -9.47
C ARG A 82 2.31 -12.00 -8.08
N LEU A 83 1.88 -12.83 -7.11
CA LEU A 83 1.77 -12.41 -5.72
C LEU A 83 3.14 -11.98 -5.16
N TRP A 84 4.18 -12.79 -5.39
CA TRP A 84 5.55 -12.46 -4.97
C TRP A 84 6.03 -11.13 -5.56
N ALA A 85 5.82 -10.92 -6.86
CA ALA A 85 6.22 -9.70 -7.55
C ALA A 85 5.51 -8.46 -6.98
N GLY A 86 4.20 -8.54 -6.74
CA GLY A 86 3.42 -7.47 -6.13
C GLY A 86 3.87 -7.14 -4.70
N LEU A 87 4.07 -8.15 -3.86
CA LEU A 87 4.58 -7.97 -2.49
C LEU A 87 5.98 -7.37 -2.48
N THR A 88 6.87 -7.85 -3.36
CA THR A 88 8.23 -7.31 -3.47
C THR A 88 8.21 -5.84 -3.89
N ALA A 89 7.39 -5.48 -4.88
CA ALA A 89 7.24 -4.10 -5.33
C ALA A 89 6.68 -3.20 -4.22
N PHE A 90 5.65 -3.66 -3.51
CA PHE A 90 5.04 -2.93 -2.39
C PHE A 90 6.07 -2.64 -1.28
N PHE A 91 6.75 -3.67 -0.76
CA PHE A 91 7.71 -3.48 0.32
C PHE A 91 8.96 -2.71 -0.12
N ALA A 92 9.43 -2.91 -1.36
CA ALA A 92 10.52 -2.12 -1.91
C ALA A 92 10.16 -0.63 -1.98
N HIS A 93 8.96 -0.30 -2.47
CA HIS A 93 8.50 1.08 -2.55
C HIS A 93 8.38 1.73 -1.17
N THR A 94 7.75 1.07 -0.19
CA THR A 94 7.59 1.62 1.16
C THR A 94 8.90 1.81 1.89
N ALA A 95 9.88 0.93 1.68
CA ALA A 95 11.22 1.04 2.26
C ALA A 95 12.07 2.14 1.60
N GLN A 96 11.92 2.35 0.29
CA GLN A 96 12.62 3.41 -0.44
C GLN A 96 12.04 4.81 -0.17
N HIS A 97 10.76 4.88 0.22
CA HIS A 97 10.04 6.13 0.46
C HIS A 97 9.41 6.17 1.86
N PRO A 98 10.22 6.11 2.95
CA PRO A 98 9.71 6.00 4.32
C PRO A 98 8.89 7.23 4.75
N ASP A 99 9.25 8.43 4.29
CA ASP A 99 8.48 9.66 4.57
C ASP A 99 7.11 9.62 3.88
N ALA A 100 7.04 9.16 2.63
CA ALA A 100 5.78 8.94 1.91
C ALA A 100 4.90 7.92 2.63
N TRP A 101 5.49 6.79 3.06
CA TRP A 101 4.77 5.79 3.84
C TRP A 101 4.24 6.35 5.16
N SER A 102 5.05 7.17 5.86
CA SER A 102 4.61 7.87 7.08
C SER A 102 3.42 8.81 6.82
N VAL A 103 3.43 9.55 5.70
CA VAL A 103 2.31 10.42 5.29
C VAL A 103 1.03 9.59 5.10
N LEU A 104 1.09 8.50 4.35
CA LEU A 104 -0.07 7.65 4.04
C LEU A 104 -0.56 6.86 5.25
N HIS A 105 0.35 6.22 5.98
CA HIS A 105 -0.01 5.24 7.02
C HIS A 105 -0.31 5.88 8.38
N ARG A 106 0.46 6.89 8.80
CA ARG A 106 0.31 7.53 10.11
C ARG A 106 -0.37 8.88 10.05
N GLN A 107 0.17 9.80 9.24
CA GLN A 107 -0.24 11.20 9.32
C GLN A 107 -1.66 11.42 8.78
N ALA A 108 -2.00 10.87 7.64
CA ALA A 108 -3.31 11.05 7.04
C ALA A 108 -4.45 10.43 7.89
N ARG A 109 -4.19 9.29 8.53
CA ARG A 109 -5.19 8.59 9.36
C ARG A 109 -5.50 9.30 10.68
N THR A 110 -4.58 10.12 11.21
CA THR A 110 -4.69 10.73 12.55
C THR A 110 -5.10 12.21 12.53
N HIS A 111 -5.13 12.86 11.36
CA HIS A 111 -5.28 14.31 11.25
C HIS A 111 -6.56 14.80 10.57
N GLY A 112 -7.62 13.99 10.55
CA GLY A 112 -8.96 14.39 10.14
C GLY A 112 -9.58 13.48 9.07
N GLU A 113 -10.92 13.49 9.03
CA GLU A 113 -11.71 12.61 8.16
C GLU A 113 -11.41 12.80 6.68
N LYS A 114 -11.13 14.01 6.23
CA LYS A 114 -10.81 14.31 4.84
C LYS A 114 -9.54 13.57 4.38
N PHE A 115 -8.47 13.59 5.17
CA PHE A 115 -7.22 12.91 4.85
C PHE A 115 -7.36 11.40 4.97
N ALA A 116 -8.09 10.93 5.97
CA ALA A 116 -8.41 9.51 6.12
C ALA A 116 -9.22 8.98 4.93
N ALA A 117 -10.13 9.77 4.38
CA ALA A 117 -10.92 9.40 3.20
C ALA A 117 -10.04 9.26 1.93
N GLU A 118 -9.06 10.14 1.72
CA GLU A 118 -8.10 10.02 0.60
C GLU A 118 -7.33 8.69 0.67
N VAL A 119 -6.82 8.34 1.85
CA VAL A 119 -6.10 7.06 2.04
C VAL A 119 -7.04 5.85 1.94
N ALA A 120 -8.28 5.97 2.41
CA ALA A 120 -9.28 4.92 2.26
C ALA A 120 -9.58 4.63 0.78
N GLY A 121 -9.70 5.67 -0.05
CA GLY A 121 -9.88 5.52 -1.50
C GLY A 121 -8.71 4.76 -2.15
N MET A 122 -7.47 5.12 -1.85
CA MET A 122 -6.29 4.38 -2.31
C MET A 122 -6.33 2.91 -1.88
N ARG A 123 -6.69 2.66 -0.62
CA ARG A 123 -6.78 1.30 -0.09
C ARG A 123 -7.86 0.48 -0.80
N GLU A 124 -8.99 1.08 -1.11
CA GLU A 124 -10.06 0.44 -1.89
C GLU A 124 -9.58 0.07 -3.30
N GLU A 125 -8.82 0.95 -3.96
CA GLU A 125 -8.22 0.65 -5.26
C GLU A 125 -7.23 -0.53 -5.19
N LEU A 126 -6.37 -0.55 -4.16
CA LEU A 126 -5.42 -1.64 -3.96
C LEU A 126 -6.14 -2.97 -3.70
N VAL A 127 -7.16 -2.98 -2.84
CA VAL A 127 -8.00 -4.15 -2.58
C VAL A 127 -8.71 -4.62 -3.85
N SER A 128 -9.26 -3.70 -4.64
CA SER A 128 -9.91 -4.03 -5.91
C SER A 128 -8.93 -4.65 -6.90
N PHE A 129 -7.72 -4.12 -6.99
CA PHE A 129 -6.66 -4.65 -7.84
C PHE A 129 -6.25 -6.08 -7.41
N VAL A 130 -5.99 -6.29 -6.12
CA VAL A 130 -5.65 -7.62 -5.56
C VAL A 130 -6.80 -8.60 -5.76
N THR A 131 -8.05 -8.17 -5.55
CA THR A 131 -9.24 -8.99 -5.82
C THR A 131 -9.29 -9.45 -7.28
N GLY A 132 -8.97 -8.57 -8.23
CA GLY A 132 -8.87 -8.90 -9.65
C GLY A 132 -7.82 -9.98 -9.93
N LEU A 133 -6.63 -9.87 -9.32
CA LEU A 133 -5.56 -10.86 -9.45
C LEU A 133 -5.95 -12.23 -8.86
N LEU A 134 -6.60 -12.24 -7.70
CA LEU A 134 -7.08 -13.48 -7.08
C LEU A 134 -8.16 -14.17 -7.92
N ARG A 135 -9.10 -13.41 -8.49
CA ARG A 135 -10.12 -13.95 -9.41
C ARG A 135 -9.50 -14.53 -10.68
N GLU A 136 -8.48 -13.89 -11.22
CA GLU A 136 -7.77 -14.40 -12.38
C GLU A 136 -7.02 -15.69 -12.05
N ALA A 137 -6.32 -15.73 -10.91
CA ALA A 137 -5.66 -16.93 -10.42
C ALA A 137 -6.64 -18.11 -10.26
N ALA A 138 -7.81 -17.86 -9.66
CA ALA A 138 -8.85 -18.87 -9.51
C ALA A 138 -9.35 -19.45 -10.85
N ARG A 139 -9.41 -18.63 -11.90
CA ARG A 139 -9.86 -19.08 -13.23
C ARG A 139 -8.78 -19.84 -14.01
N THR A 140 -7.50 -19.57 -13.75
CA THR A 140 -6.37 -20.14 -14.51
C THR A 140 -5.77 -21.39 -13.88
N THR A 141 -6.13 -21.70 -12.63
CA THR A 141 -5.64 -22.89 -11.91
C THR A 141 -6.62 -24.05 -12.11
N PRO A 142 -6.28 -25.09 -12.92
CA PRO A 142 -7.23 -26.17 -13.28
C PRO A 142 -7.54 -27.14 -12.12
N ALA A 143 -6.81 -27.03 -11.02
CA ALA A 143 -6.75 -28.09 -10.00
C ALA A 143 -7.83 -28.02 -8.91
N SER A 144 -8.69 -26.99 -8.87
CA SER A 144 -9.66 -26.90 -7.79
C SER A 144 -11.02 -26.40 -8.27
N PRO A 145 -11.99 -27.32 -8.46
CA PRO A 145 -13.41 -26.94 -8.64
C PRO A 145 -13.90 -26.03 -7.51
N ASP A 146 -13.32 -26.14 -6.32
CA ASP A 146 -13.69 -25.41 -5.10
C ASP A 146 -13.29 -23.93 -5.11
N LEU A 147 -12.33 -23.51 -5.96
CA LEU A 147 -12.04 -22.09 -6.17
C LEU A 147 -13.12 -21.36 -6.95
N ALA A 148 -13.80 -22.06 -7.85
CA ALA A 148 -14.97 -21.54 -8.54
C ALA A 148 -16.15 -21.33 -7.58
N ASP A 149 -16.17 -22.04 -6.44
CA ASP A 149 -17.13 -21.95 -5.36
C ASP A 149 -16.78 -20.89 -4.29
N LEU A 150 -15.59 -20.25 -4.36
CA LEU A 150 -15.33 -19.06 -3.56
C LEU A 150 -16.31 -17.97 -3.97
N GLY A 151 -17.27 -17.69 -3.13
CA GLY A 151 -18.19 -16.57 -3.34
C GLY A 151 -17.42 -15.26 -3.49
N ASP A 152 -17.96 -14.33 -4.25
CA ASP A 152 -17.34 -12.98 -4.42
C ASP A 152 -16.91 -12.33 -3.10
N ARG A 153 -17.64 -12.59 -2.02
CA ARG A 153 -17.33 -12.08 -0.68
C ARG A 153 -16.06 -12.67 -0.08
N ASP A 154 -15.79 -13.96 -0.32
CA ASP A 154 -14.61 -14.64 0.22
C ASP A 154 -13.35 -14.11 -0.44
N VAL A 155 -13.37 -13.93 -1.76
CA VAL A 155 -12.24 -13.36 -2.51
C VAL A 155 -11.93 -11.94 -2.06
N VAL A 156 -12.95 -11.11 -1.88
CA VAL A 156 -12.78 -9.75 -1.33
C VAL A 156 -12.24 -9.81 0.09
N GLY A 157 -12.72 -10.73 0.93
CA GLY A 157 -12.23 -10.92 2.30
C GLY A 157 -10.75 -11.29 2.34
N VAL A 158 -10.31 -12.21 1.48
CA VAL A 158 -8.89 -12.57 1.34
C VAL A 158 -8.04 -11.38 0.87
N ALA A 159 -8.51 -10.61 -0.11
CA ALA A 159 -7.82 -9.41 -0.58
C ALA A 159 -7.69 -8.37 0.54
N GLN A 160 -8.74 -8.14 1.33
CA GLN A 160 -8.73 -7.26 2.50
C GLN A 160 -7.71 -7.72 3.55
N ALA A 161 -7.66 -9.02 3.84
CA ALA A 161 -6.72 -9.58 4.79
C ALA A 161 -5.27 -9.43 4.31
N LEU A 162 -5.01 -9.71 3.03
CA LEU A 162 -3.67 -9.61 2.45
C LEU A 162 -3.18 -8.15 2.44
N VAL A 163 -4.01 -7.21 1.99
CA VAL A 163 -3.66 -5.78 1.99
C VAL A 163 -3.43 -5.26 3.40
N GLY A 164 -4.31 -5.62 4.36
CA GLY A 164 -4.15 -5.22 5.76
C GLY A 164 -2.88 -5.79 6.40
N ALA A 165 -2.53 -7.05 6.10
CA ALA A 165 -1.30 -7.66 6.57
C ALA A 165 -0.06 -6.98 5.95
N ALA A 166 -0.09 -6.65 4.64
CA ALA A 166 0.99 -5.93 3.98
C ALA A 166 1.19 -4.53 4.59
N GLU A 167 0.11 -3.78 4.84
CA GLU A 167 0.17 -2.46 5.50
C GLU A 167 0.80 -2.55 6.91
N ALA A 168 0.35 -3.50 7.72
CA ALA A 168 0.87 -3.70 9.08
C ALA A 168 2.35 -4.08 9.07
N MET A 169 2.74 -4.98 8.18
CA MET A 169 4.12 -5.43 8.04
C MET A 169 5.04 -4.33 7.49
N ALA A 170 4.56 -3.49 6.56
CA ALA A 170 5.35 -2.36 6.07
C ALA A 170 5.61 -1.34 7.20
N GLY A 171 4.61 -1.06 8.04
CA GLY A 171 4.79 -0.24 9.23
C GLY A 171 5.86 -0.80 10.17
N TRP A 172 5.75 -2.09 10.51
CA TRP A 172 6.72 -2.77 11.35
C TRP A 172 8.13 -2.82 10.74
N ALA A 173 8.26 -3.16 9.45
CA ALA A 173 9.55 -3.27 8.78
C ALA A 173 10.26 -1.92 8.68
N ASN A 174 9.54 -0.83 8.42
CA ASN A 174 10.11 0.51 8.34
C ASN A 174 10.52 1.08 9.73
N GLU A 175 9.99 0.52 10.82
CA GLU A 175 10.33 0.92 12.19
C GLU A 175 11.34 -0.03 12.86
N THR A 176 11.64 -1.18 12.25
CA THR A 176 12.53 -2.20 12.81
C THR A 176 13.89 -2.15 12.10
N PRO A 177 14.97 -1.82 12.80
CA PRO A 177 16.31 -1.89 12.23
C PRO A 177 16.63 -3.28 11.67
N ASP A 178 17.39 -3.32 10.58
CA ASP A 178 17.88 -4.54 9.93
C ASP A 178 16.83 -5.43 9.24
N VAL A 179 15.55 -5.05 9.24
CA VAL A 179 14.52 -5.74 8.44
C VAL A 179 14.51 -5.18 7.02
N THR A 180 14.84 -6.03 6.07
CA THR A 180 14.84 -5.66 4.66
C THR A 180 13.44 -5.79 4.03
N ALA A 181 13.17 -5.02 2.98
CA ALA A 181 11.95 -5.13 2.19
C ALA A 181 11.71 -6.57 1.67
N LYS A 182 12.80 -7.26 1.30
CA LYS A 182 12.74 -8.64 0.81
C LYS A 182 12.35 -9.62 1.92
N GLU A 183 12.86 -9.43 3.14
CA GLU A 183 12.47 -10.27 4.30
C GLU A 183 11.00 -10.07 4.66
N ALA A 184 10.52 -8.82 4.68
CA ALA A 184 9.11 -8.52 4.89
C ALA A 184 8.22 -9.18 3.80
N ALA A 185 8.60 -9.05 2.51
CA ALA A 185 7.90 -9.70 1.41
C ALA A 185 7.89 -11.23 1.57
N SER A 186 9.04 -11.84 1.91
CA SER A 186 9.15 -13.29 2.11
C SER A 186 8.30 -13.79 3.26
N THR A 187 8.29 -13.06 4.37
CA THR A 187 7.47 -13.41 5.54
C THR A 187 5.99 -13.40 5.20
N LEU A 188 5.52 -12.33 4.55
CA LEU A 188 4.12 -12.24 4.16
C LEU A 188 3.76 -13.26 3.08
N MET A 189 4.65 -13.51 2.11
CA MET A 189 4.44 -14.53 1.10
C MET A 189 4.28 -15.91 1.71
N ASN A 190 5.16 -16.31 2.64
CA ASN A 190 5.07 -17.60 3.31
C ASN A 190 3.75 -17.74 4.09
N PHE A 191 3.34 -16.70 4.80
CA PHE A 191 2.07 -16.69 5.53
C PHE A 191 0.87 -16.77 4.59
N ALA A 192 0.83 -15.92 3.57
CA ALA A 192 -0.28 -15.82 2.63
C ALA A 192 -0.38 -17.06 1.75
N TRP A 193 0.74 -17.56 1.22
CA TRP A 193 0.74 -18.71 0.31
C TRP A 193 0.33 -19.99 1.02
N THR A 194 0.79 -20.22 2.26
CA THR A 194 0.36 -21.37 3.06
C THR A 194 -1.13 -21.33 3.37
N GLY A 195 -1.67 -20.15 3.72
CA GLY A 195 -3.10 -19.98 3.97
C GLY A 195 -3.94 -20.06 2.69
N LEU A 196 -3.48 -19.44 1.60
CA LEU A 196 -4.14 -19.48 0.29
C LEU A 196 -4.07 -20.89 -0.32
N GLY A 197 -2.95 -21.60 -0.15
CA GLY A 197 -2.80 -22.97 -0.65
C GLY A 197 -3.88 -23.89 -0.09
N GLY A 198 -4.10 -23.88 1.21
CA GLY A 198 -5.18 -24.66 1.82
C GLY A 198 -6.58 -24.28 1.30
N LEU A 199 -6.83 -22.98 1.10
CA LEU A 199 -8.07 -22.50 0.48
C LEU A 199 -8.20 -22.94 -0.99
N LEU A 200 -7.09 -22.95 -1.73
CA LEU A 200 -7.03 -23.44 -3.10
C LEU A 200 -7.30 -24.93 -3.20
N ASP A 201 -6.90 -25.69 -2.19
CA ASP A 201 -7.14 -27.14 -2.06
C ASP A 201 -8.52 -27.48 -1.44
N GLY A 202 -9.39 -26.48 -1.27
CA GLY A 202 -10.74 -26.67 -0.71
C GLY A 202 -10.77 -26.78 0.82
N GLU A 203 -9.64 -26.64 1.51
CA GLU A 203 -9.59 -26.65 2.97
C GLU A 203 -10.24 -25.37 3.53
N ARG A 204 -11.22 -25.55 4.44
CA ARG A 204 -11.88 -24.42 5.09
C ARG A 204 -11.87 -24.61 6.60
N TRP A 205 -11.60 -23.53 7.31
CA TRP A 205 -11.85 -23.51 8.73
C TRP A 205 -13.36 -23.61 8.99
N PRO A 206 -13.83 -24.62 9.72
CA PRO A 206 -15.27 -24.78 9.98
C PRO A 206 -15.80 -23.59 10.79
N ALA A 207 -16.80 -22.90 10.25
CA ALA A 207 -17.46 -21.76 10.90
C ALA A 207 -18.40 -22.15 12.06
N GLY A 208 -18.37 -23.40 12.55
CA GLY A 208 -19.18 -23.94 13.63
C GLY A 208 -18.33 -24.48 14.78
N ASN A 209 -19.00 -24.77 15.93
CA ASN A 209 -18.41 -25.29 17.17
C ASN A 209 -17.84 -26.74 17.06
N SER A 210 -17.37 -27.16 15.92
CA SER A 210 -16.71 -28.47 15.79
C SER A 210 -15.28 -28.36 16.34
N PRO A 211 -14.89 -29.20 17.29
CA PRO A 211 -13.53 -29.23 17.80
C PRO A 211 -12.58 -29.61 16.67
N VAL A 212 -11.49 -28.86 16.57
CA VAL A 212 -10.40 -29.14 15.62
C VAL A 212 -9.93 -30.57 15.79
N PRO A 213 -9.92 -31.41 14.75
CA PRO A 213 -9.33 -32.74 14.86
C PRO A 213 -7.84 -32.58 15.19
N ARG A 214 -7.40 -33.10 16.34
CA ARG A 214 -5.98 -33.16 16.69
C ARG A 214 -5.35 -34.20 15.77
N ARG A 215 -4.40 -33.76 14.93
CA ARG A 215 -3.46 -34.64 14.22
C ARG A 215 -2.41 -35.17 15.18
#